data_3a1fbf7bdd5059891a81c05dff199f73
#
_entry.id   3a1fbf7bdd5059891a81c05dff199f73
#
_cell.length_a   1.000
_cell.length_b   1.000
_cell.length_c   1.000
_cell.angle_alpha   90.00
_cell.angle_beta   90.00
_cell.angle_gamma   90.00
#
_symmetry.space_group_name_H-M   'P 1'
#
loop_
_entity.id
_entity.type
_entity.pdbx_description
1 polymer ?
#
loop_
_entity_poly.entity_id
_entity_poly.type
_entity_poly.pdbx_seq_one_letter_code
_entity_poly.pdbx_strand_id
1 'polypeptide(L)'
;MNRSAIENYDFLNNEERKNSVAGIEYNLASSDSKWSGRTYLHKSFTEGLDGDDQIVGLRIQRNTLRHKIGMGLIHGGDDFRSNLGFYRRTGFLKLTPEYTYRIYPKNPEITSYSFIQRGFFVYDTAREYLMTDRVFISTIQKRFLNTSSLSLQYINRYIYLVSDFDPTRSYEGAYLPANSNYSYGDIEFGYRSDQTKIFNLDSKISYGTFFNGTKFTLENKFNWRKQPIVNASFIVNFNSINLQTPYPSKNIWLISPKIDFTFTKTITWTTFIQYNSQGENLGVNSRMQWRFAPLSDLFLVYNDNYISTDNFSPRYRSFNLKFTYWLNI
;
A
#
# COMPACT_ATOMS: atom_id res chain seq x y z
N MET A 1 -8.68 -10.71 21.24
CA MET A 1 -8.52 -9.47 21.99
C MET A 1 -9.90 -8.98 22.39
N ASN A 2 -10.14 -8.62 23.62
CA ASN A 2 -11.45 -8.24 24.14
C ASN A 2 -11.44 -6.74 24.50
N ARG A 3 -12.45 -6.00 24.06
CA ARG A 3 -12.61 -4.55 24.29
C ARG A 3 -13.55 -4.20 25.47
N SER A 4 -13.83 -5.16 26.33
CA SER A 4 -14.79 -5.02 27.45
C SER A 4 -14.43 -3.95 28.50
N ALA A 5 -13.21 -3.42 28.52
CA ALA A 5 -12.78 -2.38 29.46
C ALA A 5 -13.26 -0.95 29.11
N ILE A 6 -14.05 -0.78 28.03
CA ILE A 6 -14.43 0.54 27.48
C ILE A 6 -15.94 0.82 27.70
N GLU A 7 -16.54 0.18 28.69
CA GLU A 7 -17.99 0.22 28.92
C GLU A 7 -18.56 1.60 29.29
N ASN A 8 -17.73 2.57 29.67
CA ASN A 8 -18.16 3.86 30.21
C ASN A 8 -18.00 5.07 29.25
N TYR A 9 -17.76 4.84 27.96
CA TYR A 9 -17.62 5.92 26.99
C TYR A 9 -18.90 6.09 26.17
N ASP A 10 -19.66 7.16 26.44
CA ASP A 10 -20.96 7.47 25.81
C ASP A 10 -20.91 7.72 24.29
N PHE A 11 -19.69 7.96 23.74
CA PHE A 11 -19.51 8.16 22.29
C PHE A 11 -19.38 6.85 21.49
N LEU A 12 -19.31 5.68 22.18
CA LEU A 12 -19.29 4.38 21.52
C LEU A 12 -20.70 3.80 21.47
N ASN A 13 -21.10 3.35 20.28
CA ASN A 13 -22.33 2.56 20.13
C ASN A 13 -22.21 1.24 20.91
N ASN A 14 -23.30 0.69 21.39
CA ASN A 14 -23.32 -0.57 22.14
C ASN A 14 -22.67 -1.73 21.38
N GLU A 15 -22.82 -1.76 20.05
CA GLU A 15 -22.23 -2.76 19.14
C GLU A 15 -20.70 -2.69 19.08
N GLU A 16 -20.11 -1.53 19.39
CA GLU A 16 -18.66 -1.32 19.40
C GLU A 16 -18.02 -1.61 20.76
N ARG A 17 -18.79 -1.77 21.81
CA ARG A 17 -18.32 -1.92 23.19
C ARG A 17 -17.72 -3.28 23.50
N LYS A 18 -18.21 -4.33 22.83
CA LYS A 18 -17.74 -5.71 23.05
C LYS A 18 -17.41 -6.36 21.70
N ASN A 19 -16.15 -6.58 21.45
CA ASN A 19 -15.70 -7.33 20.29
C ASN A 19 -14.50 -8.20 20.67
N SER A 20 -14.59 -9.48 20.37
CA SER A 20 -13.50 -10.44 20.53
C SER A 20 -13.26 -11.15 19.21
N VAL A 21 -11.99 -11.42 18.89
CA VAL A 21 -11.62 -12.20 17.71
C VAL A 21 -10.73 -13.34 18.16
N ALA A 22 -11.11 -14.56 17.78
CA ALA A 22 -10.29 -15.76 17.93
C ALA A 22 -9.96 -16.33 16.56
N GLY A 23 -8.81 -16.97 16.43
CA GLY A 23 -8.41 -17.55 15.16
C GLY A 23 -7.35 -18.62 15.27
N ILE A 24 -7.29 -19.43 14.24
CA ILE A 24 -6.26 -20.45 14.05
C ILE A 24 -5.60 -20.22 12.70
N GLU A 25 -4.28 -20.36 12.66
CA GLU A 25 -3.48 -20.23 11.46
C GLU A 25 -2.55 -21.42 11.31
N TYR A 26 -2.39 -21.89 10.07
CA TYR A 26 -1.47 -22.95 9.73
C TYR A 26 -0.61 -22.55 8.54
N ASN A 27 0.71 -22.68 8.67
CA ASN A 27 1.66 -22.44 7.60
C ASN A 27 2.23 -23.77 7.11
N LEU A 28 2.12 -23.99 5.80
CA LEU A 28 2.62 -25.17 5.10
C LEU A 28 3.94 -24.87 4.41
N ALA A 29 4.92 -25.73 4.59
CA ALA A 29 6.15 -25.76 3.82
C ALA A 29 6.51 -27.23 3.51
N SER A 30 6.78 -27.55 2.24
CA SER A 30 7.28 -28.89 1.87
C SER A 30 8.77 -29.04 2.24
N SER A 31 9.23 -30.25 2.47
CA SER A 31 10.62 -30.56 2.79
C SER A 31 11.61 -30.10 1.72
N ASP A 32 11.19 -30.10 0.44
CA ASP A 32 12.00 -29.63 -0.69
C ASP A 32 11.85 -28.09 -0.94
N SER A 33 11.15 -27.37 -0.04
CA SER A 33 10.89 -25.93 -0.10
C SER A 33 10.22 -25.43 -1.38
N LYS A 34 9.68 -26.32 -2.21
CA LYS A 34 9.01 -25.91 -3.45
C LYS A 34 7.56 -25.52 -3.22
N TRP A 35 6.88 -26.14 -2.27
CA TRP A 35 5.52 -25.81 -1.91
C TRP A 35 5.50 -25.02 -0.62
N SER A 36 4.74 -23.94 -0.60
CA SER A 36 4.42 -23.21 0.61
C SER A 36 2.98 -22.76 0.56
N GLY A 37 2.39 -22.61 1.73
CA GLY A 37 1.00 -22.20 1.86
C GLY A 37 0.71 -21.64 3.24
N ARG A 38 -0.43 -20.99 3.36
CA ARG A 38 -1.01 -20.51 4.60
C ARG A 38 -2.50 -20.67 4.54
N THR A 39 -3.08 -21.21 5.58
CA THR A 39 -4.52 -21.21 5.78
C THR A 39 -4.83 -20.63 7.14
N TYR A 40 -5.93 -19.92 7.26
CA TYR A 40 -6.40 -19.37 8.53
C TYR A 40 -7.92 -19.27 8.56
N LEU A 41 -8.44 -19.35 9.77
CA LEU A 41 -9.83 -19.08 10.11
C LEU A 41 -9.82 -18.11 11.30
N HIS A 42 -10.43 -16.94 11.14
CA HIS A 42 -10.68 -16.00 12.22
C HIS A 42 -12.18 -15.83 12.36
N LYS A 43 -12.67 -15.88 13.59
CA LYS A 43 -14.07 -15.64 13.93
C LYS A 43 -14.16 -14.44 14.87
N SER A 44 -15.06 -13.53 14.58
CA SER A 44 -15.39 -12.43 15.47
C SER A 44 -16.61 -12.78 16.34
N PHE A 45 -16.61 -12.24 17.53
CA PHE A 45 -17.72 -12.35 18.48
C PHE A 45 -18.11 -10.91 18.83
N THR A 46 -19.18 -10.43 18.22
CA THR A 46 -19.68 -9.07 18.37
C THR A 46 -21.16 -9.17 18.75
N GLU A 47 -21.57 -8.51 19.82
CA GLU A 47 -22.95 -8.53 20.29
C GLU A 47 -23.90 -8.02 19.19
N GLY A 48 -24.94 -8.80 18.88
CA GLY A 48 -25.93 -8.49 17.84
C GLY A 48 -25.53 -8.86 16.40
N LEU A 49 -24.37 -9.51 16.19
CA LEU A 49 -23.89 -9.97 14.90
C LEU A 49 -23.53 -11.46 14.99
N ASP A 50 -24.46 -12.33 14.65
CA ASP A 50 -24.30 -13.80 14.74
C ASP A 50 -24.39 -14.51 13.36
N GLY A 51 -24.21 -13.77 12.27
CA GLY A 51 -24.31 -14.29 10.92
C GLY A 51 -22.98 -14.81 10.35
N ASP A 52 -22.59 -14.31 9.19
CA ASP A 52 -21.31 -14.60 8.53
C ASP A 52 -20.19 -13.75 9.15
N ASP A 53 -19.74 -14.13 10.35
CA ASP A 53 -18.81 -13.42 11.21
C ASP A 53 -17.37 -13.96 11.13
N GLN A 54 -17.02 -14.63 10.02
CA GLN A 54 -15.75 -15.32 9.84
C GLN A 54 -14.92 -14.71 8.71
N ILE A 55 -13.60 -14.84 8.82
CA ILE A 55 -12.68 -14.71 7.69
C ILE A 55 -11.91 -16.00 7.51
N VAL A 56 -12.00 -16.57 6.30
CA VAL A 56 -11.26 -17.75 5.91
C VAL A 56 -10.28 -17.38 4.80
N GLY A 57 -9.02 -17.75 4.97
CA GLY A 57 -8.02 -17.55 3.94
C GLY A 57 -7.23 -18.80 3.64
N LEU A 58 -6.98 -19.03 2.35
CA LEU A 58 -6.12 -20.06 1.84
C LEU A 58 -5.17 -19.47 0.82
N ARG A 59 -3.88 -19.71 0.97
CA ARG A 59 -2.88 -19.44 -0.06
C ARG A 59 -2.01 -20.67 -0.24
N ILE A 60 -1.82 -21.08 -1.46
CA ILE A 60 -0.88 -22.13 -1.84
C ILE A 60 -0.04 -21.66 -3.02
N GLN A 61 1.24 -21.96 -3.00
CA GLN A 61 2.14 -21.67 -4.11
C GLN A 61 3.19 -22.77 -4.29
N ARG A 62 3.54 -23.00 -5.54
CA ARG A 62 4.70 -23.78 -5.92
C ARG A 62 5.75 -22.86 -6.55
N ASN A 63 6.95 -22.88 -6.04
CA ASN A 63 8.05 -22.07 -6.55
C ASN A 63 9.24 -22.96 -6.90
N THR A 64 9.62 -22.92 -8.17
CA THR A 64 10.80 -23.61 -8.69
C THR A 64 11.75 -22.59 -9.31
N LEU A 65 12.90 -22.99 -9.77
CA LEU A 65 13.85 -22.09 -10.42
C LEU A 65 13.18 -21.26 -11.55
N ARG A 66 12.41 -21.93 -12.42
CA ARG A 66 11.81 -21.26 -13.59
C ARG A 66 10.36 -20.89 -13.42
N HIS A 67 9.59 -21.63 -12.64
CA HIS A 67 8.14 -21.45 -12.53
C HIS A 67 7.75 -21.12 -11.10
N LYS A 68 6.92 -20.10 -10.95
CA LYS A 68 6.14 -19.86 -9.74
C LYS A 68 4.68 -19.85 -10.11
N ILE A 69 3.89 -20.71 -9.47
CA ILE A 69 2.44 -20.78 -9.62
C ILE A 69 1.84 -20.61 -8.25
N GLY A 70 0.88 -19.74 -8.09
CA GLY A 70 0.22 -19.49 -6.82
C GLY A 70 -1.26 -19.19 -6.99
N MET A 71 -2.01 -19.52 -5.94
CA MET A 71 -3.43 -19.20 -5.81
C MET A 71 -3.72 -18.79 -4.37
N GLY A 72 -4.40 -17.67 -4.21
CA GLY A 72 -4.98 -17.25 -2.95
C GLY A 72 -6.49 -17.15 -3.05
N LEU A 73 -7.17 -17.55 -1.98
CA LEU A 73 -8.61 -17.41 -1.78
C LEU A 73 -8.82 -16.81 -0.41
N ILE A 74 -9.68 -15.79 -0.32
CA ILE A 74 -10.10 -15.18 0.94
C ILE A 74 -11.60 -14.97 0.87
N HIS A 75 -12.32 -15.55 1.82
CA HIS A 75 -13.71 -15.20 2.10
C HIS A 75 -13.76 -14.35 3.36
N GLY A 76 -14.40 -13.22 3.31
CA GLY A 76 -14.64 -12.35 4.45
C GLY A 76 -16.13 -12.16 4.63
N GLY A 77 -16.66 -12.65 5.74
CA GLY A 77 -18.08 -12.59 6.05
C GLY A 77 -18.62 -11.17 6.25
N ASP A 78 -19.90 -10.98 6.03
CA ASP A 78 -20.58 -9.68 6.12
C ASP A 78 -20.55 -9.12 7.54
N ASP A 79 -20.66 -9.99 8.54
CA ASP A 79 -20.76 -9.64 9.95
C ASP A 79 -19.42 -9.68 10.69
N PHE A 80 -18.33 -10.00 9.99
CA PHE A 80 -17.01 -10.00 10.62
C PHE A 80 -16.62 -8.59 11.05
N ARG A 81 -16.22 -8.45 12.32
CA ARG A 81 -15.72 -7.19 12.91
C ARG A 81 -14.43 -7.43 13.67
N SER A 82 -13.51 -6.49 13.57
CA SER A 82 -12.26 -6.51 14.33
C SER A 82 -11.91 -5.08 14.76
N ASN A 83 -12.37 -4.69 15.95
CA ASN A 83 -12.23 -3.31 16.45
C ASN A 83 -10.78 -2.94 16.78
N LEU A 84 -9.90 -3.94 17.02
CA LEU A 84 -8.46 -3.76 17.25
C LEU A 84 -7.60 -4.10 16.02
N GLY A 85 -8.25 -4.51 14.92
CA GLY A 85 -7.63 -4.77 13.62
C GLY A 85 -8.16 -3.82 12.56
N PHE A 86 -7.68 -3.98 11.34
CA PHE A 86 -8.17 -3.22 10.19
C PHE A 86 -8.50 -4.15 9.04
N TYR A 87 -9.78 -4.22 8.68
CA TYR A 87 -10.25 -4.82 7.43
C TYR A 87 -10.95 -3.74 6.62
N ARG A 88 -10.47 -3.54 5.39
CA ARG A 88 -11.02 -2.50 4.50
C ARG A 88 -12.44 -2.79 4.04
N ARG A 89 -12.83 -4.06 4.03
CA ARG A 89 -14.10 -4.54 3.48
C ARG A 89 -14.48 -5.85 4.13
N THR A 90 -15.75 -6.04 4.35
CA THR A 90 -16.43 -7.29 4.71
C THR A 90 -17.34 -7.71 3.56
N GLY A 91 -17.97 -8.87 3.62
CA GLY A 91 -18.88 -9.33 2.58
C GLY A 91 -18.22 -9.58 1.24
N PHE A 92 -17.12 -10.34 1.20
CA PHE A 92 -16.41 -10.56 -0.06
C PHE A 92 -15.81 -11.95 -0.20
N LEU A 93 -15.73 -12.41 -1.45
CA LEU A 93 -14.87 -13.50 -1.89
C LEU A 93 -13.79 -12.94 -2.79
N LYS A 94 -12.51 -13.22 -2.50
CA LYS A 94 -11.37 -12.75 -3.26
C LYS A 94 -10.53 -13.91 -3.76
N LEU A 95 -10.22 -13.92 -5.06
CA LEU A 95 -9.32 -14.85 -5.72
C LEU A 95 -8.08 -14.13 -6.24
N THR A 96 -6.90 -14.72 -6.05
CA THR A 96 -5.62 -14.12 -6.46
C THR A 96 -4.69 -15.14 -7.13
N PRO A 97 -4.95 -15.52 -8.40
CA PRO A 97 -4.04 -16.37 -9.17
C PRO A 97 -2.77 -15.61 -9.53
N GLU A 98 -1.63 -16.30 -9.50
CA GLU A 98 -0.35 -15.76 -9.97
C GLU A 98 0.45 -16.82 -10.72
N TYR A 99 1.14 -16.40 -11.78
CA TYR A 99 2.09 -17.21 -12.52
C TYR A 99 3.31 -16.38 -12.87
N THR A 100 4.50 -16.95 -12.70
CA THR A 100 5.76 -16.35 -13.15
C THR A 100 6.59 -17.40 -13.87
N TYR A 101 7.04 -17.06 -15.06
CA TYR A 101 8.04 -17.82 -15.80
C TYR A 101 9.35 -17.03 -15.87
N ARG A 102 10.48 -17.69 -15.58
CA ARG A 102 11.83 -17.08 -15.58
C ARG A 102 12.74 -17.79 -16.55
N ILE A 103 13.46 -17.00 -17.33
CA ILE A 103 14.50 -17.44 -18.25
C ILE A 103 15.84 -16.87 -17.74
N TYR A 104 16.83 -17.74 -17.63
CA TYR A 104 18.18 -17.40 -17.24
C TYR A 104 19.08 -17.50 -18.47
N PRO A 105 19.44 -16.39 -19.12
CA PRO A 105 20.27 -16.40 -20.32
C PRO A 105 21.73 -16.71 -20.00
N LYS A 106 22.49 -17.10 -21.03
CA LYS A 106 23.94 -17.30 -20.89
C LYS A 106 24.74 -16.00 -20.81
N ASN A 107 24.13 -14.85 -21.15
CA ASN A 107 24.77 -13.55 -21.06
C ASN A 107 25.04 -13.20 -19.59
N PRO A 108 26.32 -12.98 -19.19
CA PRO A 108 26.67 -12.74 -17.79
C PRO A 108 26.16 -11.40 -17.23
N GLU A 109 25.80 -10.44 -18.09
CA GLU A 109 25.25 -9.15 -17.66
C GLU A 109 23.78 -9.21 -17.29
N ILE A 110 23.08 -10.29 -17.66
CA ILE A 110 21.62 -10.43 -17.49
C ILE A 110 21.35 -11.56 -16.52
N THR A 111 20.75 -11.22 -15.38
CA THR A 111 20.35 -12.22 -14.38
C THR A 111 19.14 -13.04 -14.83
N SER A 112 18.11 -12.37 -15.37
CA SER A 112 16.89 -13.07 -15.81
C SER A 112 15.98 -12.20 -16.67
N TYR A 113 15.18 -12.89 -17.48
CA TYR A 113 13.93 -12.38 -18.00
C TYR A 113 12.78 -13.04 -17.24
N SER A 114 11.75 -12.28 -16.89
CA SER A 114 10.58 -12.80 -16.22
C SER A 114 9.32 -12.37 -16.95
N PHE A 115 8.41 -13.33 -17.15
CA PHE A 115 7.05 -13.09 -17.57
C PHE A 115 6.14 -13.38 -16.38
N ILE A 116 5.38 -12.37 -15.93
CA ILE A 116 4.62 -12.41 -14.69
C ILE A 116 3.17 -12.10 -15.01
N GLN A 117 2.26 -12.99 -14.59
CA GLN A 117 0.83 -12.82 -14.66
C GLN A 117 0.23 -12.82 -13.26
N ARG A 118 -0.63 -11.85 -12.96
CA ARG A 118 -1.36 -11.76 -11.69
C ARG A 118 -2.81 -11.40 -11.97
N GLY A 119 -3.69 -12.06 -11.24
CA GLY A 119 -5.11 -11.75 -11.25
C GLY A 119 -5.60 -11.40 -9.86
N PHE A 120 -6.56 -10.49 -9.78
CA PHE A 120 -7.33 -10.18 -8.58
C PHE A 120 -8.79 -10.15 -8.99
N PHE A 121 -9.61 -10.92 -8.33
CA PHE A 121 -11.06 -10.97 -8.55
C PHE A 121 -11.72 -10.83 -7.20
N VAL A 122 -12.63 -9.90 -7.08
CA VAL A 122 -13.41 -9.67 -5.86
C VAL A 122 -14.88 -9.72 -6.19
N TYR A 123 -15.59 -10.49 -5.43
CA TYR A 123 -17.03 -10.71 -5.52
C TYR A 123 -17.68 -10.24 -4.22
N ASP A 124 -18.79 -9.55 -4.33
CA ASP A 124 -19.63 -9.12 -3.21
C ASP A 124 -20.57 -10.26 -2.83
N THR A 125 -20.43 -10.81 -1.63
CA THR A 125 -21.23 -11.97 -1.17
C THR A 125 -22.66 -11.58 -0.85
N ALA A 126 -22.91 -10.36 -0.36
CA ALA A 126 -24.24 -9.86 -0.09
C ALA A 126 -25.05 -9.56 -1.37
N ARG A 127 -24.40 -9.51 -2.54
CA ARG A 127 -25.01 -9.27 -3.86
C ARG A 127 -24.87 -10.46 -4.79
N GLU A 128 -25.21 -11.64 -4.32
CA GLU A 128 -25.21 -12.89 -5.12
C GLU A 128 -23.88 -13.11 -5.85
N TYR A 129 -22.76 -12.82 -5.19
CA TYR A 129 -21.41 -12.92 -5.76
C TYR A 129 -21.19 -12.03 -7.00
N LEU A 130 -21.82 -10.84 -7.02
CA LEU A 130 -21.54 -9.85 -8.05
C LEU A 130 -20.04 -9.51 -8.07
N MET A 131 -19.40 -9.63 -9.24
CA MET A 131 -18.01 -9.23 -9.38
C MET A 131 -17.89 -7.70 -9.30
N THR A 132 -17.26 -7.22 -8.23
CA THR A 132 -17.04 -5.77 -8.02
C THR A 132 -15.69 -5.29 -8.51
N ASP A 133 -14.67 -6.15 -8.47
CA ASP A 133 -13.34 -5.77 -8.91
C ASP A 133 -12.67 -6.92 -9.66
N ARG A 134 -12.00 -6.59 -10.75
CA ARG A 134 -11.08 -7.48 -11.45
C ARG A 134 -9.84 -6.69 -11.86
N VAL A 135 -8.66 -7.20 -11.58
CA VAL A 135 -7.41 -6.65 -12.05
C VAL A 135 -6.57 -7.76 -12.68
N PHE A 136 -6.18 -7.58 -13.93
CA PHE A 136 -5.17 -8.40 -14.60
C PHE A 136 -3.90 -7.59 -14.79
N ILE A 137 -2.77 -8.17 -14.41
CA ILE A 137 -1.45 -7.56 -14.55
C ILE A 137 -0.55 -8.52 -15.31
N SER A 138 -0.10 -8.08 -16.48
CA SER A 138 0.87 -8.79 -17.32
C SER A 138 2.17 -8.00 -17.34
N THR A 139 3.26 -8.58 -16.85
CA THR A 139 4.56 -7.88 -16.77
C THR A 139 5.65 -8.68 -17.47
N ILE A 140 6.42 -8.02 -18.32
CA ILE A 140 7.71 -8.49 -18.83
C ILE A 140 8.79 -7.71 -18.10
N GLN A 141 9.73 -8.41 -17.48
CA GLN A 141 10.82 -7.80 -16.73
C GLN A 141 12.15 -8.36 -17.18
N LYS A 142 13.13 -7.48 -17.42
CA LYS A 142 14.55 -7.80 -17.61
C LYS A 142 15.30 -7.32 -16.37
N ARG A 143 16.08 -8.22 -15.76
CA ARG A 143 16.92 -7.91 -14.61
C ARG A 143 18.37 -8.11 -14.96
N PHE A 144 19.21 -7.12 -14.64
CA PHE A 144 20.63 -7.12 -14.88
C PHE A 144 21.41 -7.56 -13.64
N LEU A 145 22.65 -8.00 -13.86
CA LEU A 145 23.55 -8.43 -12.78
C LEU A 145 23.88 -7.30 -11.79
N ASN A 146 23.98 -6.07 -12.28
CA ASN A 146 24.23 -4.86 -11.49
C ASN A 146 23.00 -4.38 -10.70
N THR A 147 22.00 -5.24 -10.50
CA THR A 147 20.73 -4.98 -9.79
C THR A 147 19.72 -4.06 -10.51
N SER A 148 20.09 -3.45 -11.65
CA SER A 148 19.15 -2.66 -12.43
C SER A 148 18.08 -3.53 -13.11
N SER A 149 16.95 -2.93 -13.43
CA SER A 149 15.88 -3.66 -14.14
C SER A 149 15.04 -2.74 -15.01
N LEU A 150 14.50 -3.34 -16.09
CA LEU A 150 13.50 -2.75 -16.94
C LEU A 150 12.22 -3.59 -16.85
N SER A 151 11.08 -2.95 -16.85
CA SER A 151 9.78 -3.64 -16.90
C SER A 151 8.82 -2.93 -17.84
N LEU A 152 8.03 -3.73 -18.53
CA LEU A 152 6.86 -3.29 -19.28
C LEU A 152 5.67 -4.04 -18.71
N GLN A 153 4.64 -3.31 -18.30
CA GLN A 153 3.47 -3.86 -17.65
C GLN A 153 2.20 -3.36 -18.34
N TYR A 154 1.29 -4.27 -18.61
CA TYR A 154 -0.07 -3.97 -18.98
C TYR A 154 -0.99 -4.30 -17.83
N ILE A 155 -1.84 -3.37 -17.43
CA ILE A 155 -2.81 -3.54 -16.37
C ILE A 155 -4.20 -3.32 -16.94
N ASN A 156 -5.07 -4.30 -16.78
CA ASN A 156 -6.49 -4.19 -17.11
C ASN A 156 -7.32 -4.28 -15.83
N ARG A 157 -8.25 -3.34 -15.66
CA ARG A 157 -9.12 -3.23 -14.50
C ARG A 157 -10.57 -3.24 -14.91
N TYR A 158 -11.37 -3.90 -14.11
CA TYR A 158 -12.82 -3.78 -14.09
C TYR A 158 -13.23 -3.38 -12.68
N ILE A 159 -14.14 -2.42 -12.56
CA ILE A 159 -14.72 -2.00 -11.30
C ILE A 159 -16.22 -1.80 -11.46
N TYR A 160 -16.98 -2.30 -10.50
CA TYR A 160 -18.39 -2.00 -10.32
C TYR A 160 -18.54 -1.04 -9.15
N LEU A 161 -19.12 0.13 -9.39
CA LEU A 161 -19.32 1.16 -8.37
C LEU A 161 -20.61 0.86 -7.59
N VAL A 162 -20.47 0.58 -6.31
CA VAL A 162 -21.60 0.33 -5.41
C VAL A 162 -22.22 1.63 -4.84
N SER A 163 -21.49 2.74 -4.97
CA SER A 163 -21.90 4.10 -4.57
C SER A 163 -21.32 5.10 -5.55
N ASP A 164 -21.86 6.31 -5.53
CA ASP A 164 -21.33 7.42 -6.31
C ASP A 164 -19.85 7.65 -5.99
N PHE A 165 -19.05 7.90 -7.01
CA PHE A 165 -17.59 7.95 -6.86
C PHE A 165 -16.96 9.09 -7.66
N ASP A 166 -16.10 9.88 -7.00
CA ASP A 166 -15.23 10.85 -7.63
C ASP A 166 -13.78 10.34 -7.69
N PRO A 167 -13.27 9.91 -8.87
CA PRO A 167 -11.89 9.42 -9.00
C PRO A 167 -10.84 10.50 -8.78
N THR A 168 -11.20 11.78 -8.90
CA THR A 168 -10.31 12.92 -8.69
C THR A 168 -10.22 13.36 -7.24
N ARG A 169 -11.24 12.99 -6.43
CA ARG A 169 -11.45 13.46 -5.05
C ARG A 169 -11.38 14.98 -4.94
N SER A 170 -11.89 15.67 -5.95
CA SER A 170 -12.01 17.11 -5.95
C SER A 170 -13.20 17.58 -5.14
N TYR A 171 -14.19 16.69 -4.95
CA TYR A 171 -15.51 16.99 -4.37
C TYR A 171 -16.27 18.08 -5.14
N GLU A 172 -15.88 18.31 -6.39
CA GLU A 172 -16.47 19.29 -7.29
C GLU A 172 -17.08 18.58 -8.50
N GLY A 173 -18.21 19.08 -8.97
CA GLY A 173 -18.86 18.58 -10.20
C GLY A 173 -19.63 17.27 -10.02
N ALA A 174 -19.80 16.55 -11.12
CA ALA A 174 -20.55 15.30 -11.17
C ALA A 174 -19.70 14.11 -10.68
N TYR A 175 -20.35 13.17 -9.98
CA TYR A 175 -19.76 11.90 -9.59
C TYR A 175 -20.11 10.80 -10.58
N LEU A 176 -19.22 9.85 -10.78
CA LEU A 176 -19.53 8.62 -11.49
C LEU A 176 -20.64 7.88 -10.75
N PRO A 177 -21.73 7.49 -11.42
CA PRO A 177 -22.94 7.02 -10.73
C PRO A 177 -22.75 5.64 -10.11
N ALA A 178 -23.42 5.43 -8.98
CA ALA A 178 -23.59 4.12 -8.39
C ALA A 178 -24.23 3.14 -9.39
N ASN A 179 -24.04 1.84 -9.15
CA ASN A 179 -24.52 0.74 -9.99
C ASN A 179 -24.06 0.80 -11.45
N SER A 180 -22.93 1.45 -11.70
CA SER A 180 -22.25 1.48 -12.99
C SER A 180 -20.95 0.66 -12.98
N ASN A 181 -20.51 0.23 -14.15
CA ASN A 181 -19.27 -0.51 -14.26
C ASN A 181 -18.34 0.12 -15.30
N TYR A 182 -17.04 -0.04 -15.06
CA TYR A 182 -15.99 0.49 -15.93
C TYR A 182 -14.92 -0.57 -16.16
N SER A 183 -14.51 -0.70 -17.43
CA SER A 183 -13.35 -1.49 -17.82
C SER A 183 -12.32 -0.56 -18.44
N TYR A 184 -11.11 -0.53 -17.89
CA TYR A 184 -10.05 0.34 -18.35
C TYR A 184 -8.68 -0.28 -18.13
N GLY A 185 -7.67 0.24 -18.79
CA GLY A 185 -6.32 -0.27 -18.66
C GLY A 185 -5.25 0.71 -19.08
N ASP A 186 -4.05 0.45 -18.58
CA ASP A 186 -2.88 1.27 -18.81
C ASP A 186 -1.64 0.41 -19.11
N ILE A 187 -0.69 1.03 -19.80
CA ILE A 187 0.65 0.48 -20.01
C ILE A 187 1.61 1.28 -19.12
N GLU A 188 2.40 0.54 -18.33
CA GLU A 188 3.43 1.10 -17.45
C GLU A 188 4.81 0.64 -17.92
N PHE A 189 5.73 1.59 -18.11
CA PHE A 189 7.14 1.34 -18.26
C PHE A 189 7.85 1.66 -16.94
N GLY A 190 8.64 0.71 -16.44
CA GLY A 190 9.42 0.85 -15.22
C GLY A 190 10.92 0.71 -15.49
N TYR A 191 11.69 1.61 -14.92
CA TYR A 191 13.15 1.55 -14.89
C TYR A 191 13.64 1.67 -13.44
N ARG A 192 14.48 0.71 -13.04
CA ARG A 192 15.22 0.75 -11.79
C ARG A 192 16.70 0.74 -12.10
N SER A 193 17.42 1.76 -11.66
CA SER A 193 18.87 1.83 -11.84
C SER A 193 19.62 0.89 -10.87
N ASP A 194 20.92 0.83 -11.00
CA ASP A 194 21.78 0.09 -10.07
C ASP A 194 21.65 0.62 -8.64
N GLN A 195 21.07 -0.20 -7.76
CA GLN A 195 20.79 0.17 -6.38
C GLN A 195 22.02 0.16 -5.46
N THR A 196 23.17 -0.28 -5.98
CA THR A 196 24.46 -0.25 -5.24
C THR A 196 25.16 1.10 -5.36
N LYS A 197 24.81 1.90 -6.36
CA LYS A 197 25.41 3.20 -6.61
C LYS A 197 25.00 4.25 -5.59
N ILE A 198 25.87 5.26 -5.41
CA ILE A 198 25.61 6.42 -4.55
C ILE A 198 24.33 7.13 -5.00
N PHE A 199 24.17 7.31 -6.30
CA PHE A 199 22.96 7.80 -6.93
C PHE A 199 22.18 6.64 -7.54
N ASN A 200 20.89 6.51 -7.20
CA ASN A 200 20.01 5.56 -7.85
C ASN A 200 18.60 6.14 -8.04
N LEU A 201 17.92 5.57 -9.00
CA LEU A 201 16.59 6.01 -9.48
C LEU A 201 15.68 4.79 -9.59
N ASP A 202 14.45 4.95 -9.09
CA ASP A 202 13.28 4.14 -9.47
C ASP A 202 12.29 5.07 -10.21
N SER A 203 11.97 4.73 -11.46
CA SER A 203 11.08 5.53 -12.31
C SER A 203 10.00 4.64 -12.92
N LYS A 204 8.77 5.14 -12.93
CA LYS A 204 7.64 4.52 -13.60
C LYS A 204 6.84 5.59 -14.34
N ILE A 205 6.46 5.27 -15.55
CA ILE A 205 5.60 6.11 -16.39
C ILE A 205 4.46 5.22 -16.86
N SER A 206 3.23 5.63 -16.65
CA SER A 206 2.08 4.92 -17.20
C SER A 206 1.10 5.87 -17.90
N TYR A 207 0.44 5.33 -18.92
CA TYR A 207 -0.63 6.00 -19.63
C TYR A 207 -1.68 4.98 -20.06
N GLY A 208 -2.94 5.38 -19.98
CA GLY A 208 -4.03 4.55 -20.45
C GLY A 208 -5.40 5.13 -20.19
N THR A 209 -6.41 4.30 -20.41
CA THR A 209 -7.79 4.65 -20.09
C THR A 209 -8.00 4.63 -18.58
N PHE A 210 -8.93 5.43 -18.08
CA PHE A 210 -9.24 5.55 -16.65
C PHE A 210 -10.71 5.94 -16.49
N PHE A 211 -11.54 5.02 -16.02
CA PHE A 211 -13.00 5.15 -16.04
C PHE A 211 -13.53 5.50 -17.43
N ASN A 212 -14.13 6.69 -17.59
CA ASN A 212 -14.62 7.21 -18.85
C ASN A 212 -13.64 8.16 -19.58
N GLY A 213 -12.42 8.26 -19.10
CA GLY A 213 -11.40 9.16 -19.65
C GLY A 213 -10.03 8.53 -19.75
N THR A 214 -8.98 9.31 -19.46
CA THR A 214 -7.58 8.88 -19.51
C THR A 214 -6.82 9.32 -18.26
N LYS A 215 -5.72 8.62 -17.98
CA LYS A 215 -4.80 8.96 -16.90
C LYS A 215 -3.36 8.81 -17.35
N PHE A 216 -2.56 9.83 -17.09
CA PHE A 216 -1.11 9.79 -17.14
C PHE A 216 -0.55 9.76 -15.71
N THR A 217 0.41 8.89 -15.45
CA THR A 217 1.07 8.80 -14.15
C THR A 217 2.59 8.80 -14.34
N LEU A 218 3.28 9.60 -13.53
CA LEU A 218 4.72 9.62 -13.40
C LEU A 218 5.07 9.41 -11.93
N GLU A 219 5.86 8.37 -11.63
CA GLU A 219 6.36 8.08 -10.30
C GLU A 219 7.89 7.99 -10.35
N ASN A 220 8.56 8.88 -9.64
CA ASN A 220 10.02 8.89 -9.56
C ASN A 220 10.47 8.92 -8.12
N LYS A 221 11.48 8.10 -7.81
CA LYS A 221 12.20 8.13 -6.56
C LYS A 221 13.68 8.23 -6.83
N PHE A 222 14.26 9.35 -6.49
CA PHE A 222 15.70 9.58 -6.51
C PHE A 222 16.27 9.31 -5.12
N ASN A 223 17.36 8.56 -5.04
CA ASN A 223 18.08 8.32 -3.79
C ASN A 223 19.53 8.74 -3.96
N TRP A 224 20.04 9.41 -2.95
CA TRP A 224 21.45 9.77 -2.82
C TRP A 224 21.97 9.30 -1.47
N ARG A 225 23.03 8.49 -1.48
CA ARG A 225 23.57 7.86 -0.28
C ARG A 225 25.06 8.09 -0.15
N LYS A 226 25.47 8.80 0.87
CA LYS A 226 26.85 8.90 1.32
C LYS A 226 26.96 8.28 2.71
N GLN A 227 26.84 6.95 2.74
CA GLN A 227 26.87 6.20 3.99
C GLN A 227 28.24 6.28 4.67
N PRO A 228 28.28 6.26 6.04
CA PRO A 228 27.13 6.17 6.95
C PRO A 228 26.47 7.53 7.28
N ILE A 229 26.99 8.65 6.75
CA ILE A 229 26.71 10.01 7.23
C ILE A 229 25.34 10.51 6.78
N VAL A 230 24.99 10.30 5.48
CA VAL A 230 23.76 10.87 4.93
C VAL A 230 23.08 9.92 3.95
N ASN A 231 21.77 9.88 4.03
CA ASN A 231 20.89 9.26 3.04
C ASN A 231 19.75 10.23 2.73
N ALA A 232 19.63 10.62 1.46
CA ALA A 232 18.56 11.50 1.01
C ALA A 232 17.71 10.80 -0.04
N SER A 233 16.40 10.98 0.01
CA SER A 233 15.48 10.52 -1.02
C SER A 233 14.54 11.65 -1.41
N PHE A 234 14.18 11.70 -2.69
CA PHE A 234 13.25 12.66 -3.26
C PHE A 234 12.23 11.91 -4.12
N ILE A 235 10.99 11.92 -3.68
CA ILE A 235 9.88 11.27 -4.37
C ILE A 235 9.06 12.36 -5.07
N VAL A 236 8.77 12.17 -6.35
CA VAL A 236 7.87 13.00 -7.13
C VAL A 236 6.89 12.08 -7.84
N ASN A 237 5.62 12.19 -7.47
CA ASN A 237 4.53 11.52 -8.15
C ASN A 237 3.62 12.57 -8.77
N PHE A 238 3.30 12.39 -10.03
CA PHE A 238 2.38 13.22 -10.78
C PHE A 238 1.30 12.35 -11.41
N ASN A 239 0.05 12.77 -11.29
CA ASN A 239 -1.08 12.15 -11.95
C ASN A 239 -1.88 13.24 -12.68
N SER A 240 -2.09 13.06 -13.97
CA SER A 240 -3.01 13.86 -14.77
C SER A 240 -4.21 13.00 -15.12
N ILE A 241 -5.35 13.33 -14.55
CA ILE A 241 -6.63 12.64 -14.77
C ILE A 241 -7.51 13.53 -15.64
N ASN A 242 -7.92 13.01 -16.79
CA ASN A 242 -8.79 13.70 -17.73
C ASN A 242 -10.03 12.84 -17.96
N LEU A 243 -11.13 13.21 -17.32
CA LEU A 243 -12.43 12.56 -17.51
C LEU A 243 -13.27 13.30 -18.56
N GLN A 244 -14.23 12.60 -19.15
CA GLN A 244 -15.18 13.22 -20.08
C GLN A 244 -16.19 14.09 -19.30
N THR A 245 -16.60 15.21 -19.89
CA THR A 245 -17.68 16.06 -19.34
C THR A 245 -18.93 15.22 -19.04
N PRO A 246 -19.62 15.41 -17.89
CA PRO A 246 -19.49 16.50 -16.92
C PRO A 246 -18.53 16.25 -15.74
N TYR A 247 -17.70 15.22 -15.79
CA TYR A 247 -16.84 14.83 -14.69
C TYR A 247 -15.56 15.66 -14.60
N PRO A 248 -15.03 15.93 -13.38
CA PRO A 248 -13.88 16.80 -13.21
C PRO A 248 -12.59 16.16 -13.72
N SER A 249 -11.68 16.99 -14.22
CA SER A 249 -10.29 16.63 -14.53
C SER A 249 -9.36 17.26 -13.51
N LYS A 250 -8.27 16.58 -13.14
CA LYS A 250 -7.36 17.08 -12.10
C LYS A 250 -5.92 16.64 -12.32
N ASN A 251 -5.00 17.58 -12.06
CA ASN A 251 -3.59 17.29 -11.93
C ASN A 251 -3.22 17.18 -10.44
N ILE A 252 -2.59 16.07 -10.06
CA ILE A 252 -2.29 15.75 -8.67
C ILE A 252 -0.78 15.57 -8.53
N TRP A 253 -0.18 16.32 -7.60
CA TRP A 253 1.22 16.24 -7.25
C TRP A 253 1.40 15.73 -5.83
N LEU A 254 2.35 14.80 -5.66
CA LEU A 254 2.90 14.41 -4.38
C LEU A 254 4.42 14.55 -4.45
N ILE A 255 4.96 15.46 -3.65
CA ILE A 255 6.40 15.73 -3.60
C ILE A 255 6.87 15.47 -2.18
N SER A 256 7.87 14.58 -2.01
CA SER A 256 8.27 14.12 -0.68
C SER A 256 9.80 14.00 -0.58
N PRO A 257 10.52 15.08 -0.27
CA PRO A 257 11.91 15.02 0.15
C PRO A 257 12.05 14.44 1.55
N LYS A 258 13.04 13.58 1.73
CA LYS A 258 13.46 13.03 3.01
C LYS A 258 14.97 13.04 3.10
N ILE A 259 15.49 13.41 4.26
CA ILE A 259 16.92 13.34 4.54
C ILE A 259 17.15 12.71 5.92
N ASP A 260 18.07 11.76 5.96
CA ASP A 260 18.54 11.12 7.18
C ASP A 260 20.02 11.45 7.38
N PHE A 261 20.36 12.08 8.51
CA PHE A 261 21.73 12.28 8.94
C PHE A 261 22.07 11.35 10.10
N THR A 262 23.25 10.73 10.02
CA THR A 262 23.85 9.95 11.11
C THR A 262 25.13 10.67 11.54
N PHE A 263 25.03 11.52 12.55
CA PHE A 263 26.18 12.30 13.03
C PHE A 263 27.17 11.42 13.77
N THR A 264 26.64 10.49 14.57
CA THR A 264 27.41 9.48 15.30
C THR A 264 26.62 8.17 15.33
N LYS A 265 27.21 7.10 15.92
CA LYS A 265 26.50 5.83 16.15
C LYS A 265 25.27 5.99 17.07
N THR A 266 25.22 7.09 17.81
CA THR A 266 24.20 7.34 18.84
C THR A 266 23.29 8.52 18.50
N ILE A 267 23.64 9.40 17.55
CA ILE A 267 22.87 10.59 17.20
C ILE A 267 22.48 10.52 15.74
N THR A 268 21.17 10.51 15.50
CA THR A 268 20.57 10.54 14.16
C THR A 268 19.53 11.65 14.07
N TRP A 269 19.39 12.19 12.87
CA TRP A 269 18.38 13.22 12.58
C TRP A 269 17.72 12.90 11.26
N THR A 270 16.39 12.81 11.24
CA THR A 270 15.56 12.58 10.06
C THR A 270 14.64 13.76 9.86
N THR A 271 14.60 14.32 8.66
CA THR A 271 13.58 15.27 8.24
C THR A 271 12.85 14.75 7.03
N PHE A 272 11.53 14.79 7.08
CA PHE A 272 10.61 14.42 6.02
C PHE A 272 9.63 15.56 5.77
N ILE A 273 9.52 15.96 4.51
CA ILE A 273 8.55 16.98 4.07
C ILE A 273 7.65 16.32 3.02
N GLN A 274 6.38 16.61 3.04
CA GLN A 274 5.42 16.09 2.07
C GLN A 274 4.44 17.16 1.64
N TYR A 275 4.46 17.47 0.36
CA TYR A 275 3.45 18.27 -0.30
C TYR A 275 2.48 17.37 -1.06
N ASN A 276 1.18 17.56 -0.84
CA ASN A 276 0.11 16.84 -1.52
C ASN A 276 -0.94 17.84 -2.04
N SER A 277 -0.99 18.03 -3.36
CA SER A 277 -1.94 18.96 -3.97
C SER A 277 -3.40 18.47 -3.91
N GLN A 278 -3.64 17.16 -3.82
CA GLN A 278 -5.01 16.63 -3.70
C GLN A 278 -5.63 16.92 -2.32
N GLY A 279 -4.84 16.82 -1.27
CA GLY A 279 -5.25 17.12 0.10
C GLY A 279 -4.94 18.55 0.51
N GLU A 280 -4.41 19.36 -0.42
CA GLU A 280 -4.01 20.76 -0.18
C GLU A 280 -3.15 20.93 1.07
N ASN A 281 -2.19 20.01 1.23
CA ASN A 281 -1.47 19.83 2.46
C ASN A 281 0.05 19.86 2.27
N LEU A 282 0.77 20.59 3.14
CA LEU A 282 2.20 20.52 3.32
C LEU A 282 2.51 20.07 4.75
N GLY A 283 3.04 18.86 4.90
CA GLY A 283 3.47 18.32 6.18
C GLY A 283 4.99 18.34 6.33
N VAL A 284 5.47 18.68 7.52
CA VAL A 284 6.87 18.62 7.92
C VAL A 284 6.99 17.78 9.18
N ASN A 285 7.86 16.77 9.15
CA ASN A 285 8.23 16.00 10.32
C ASN A 285 9.76 16.00 10.45
N SER A 286 10.26 16.45 11.57
CA SER A 286 11.69 16.47 11.88
C SER A 286 11.93 15.80 13.21
N ARG A 287 12.76 14.75 13.23
CA ARG A 287 13.02 13.94 14.41
C ARG A 287 14.52 13.79 14.64
N MET A 288 14.97 14.19 15.79
CA MET A 288 16.29 13.88 16.32
C MET A 288 16.18 12.76 17.36
N GLN A 289 17.07 11.78 17.30
CA GLN A 289 17.23 10.70 18.27
C GLN A 289 18.65 10.71 18.81
N TRP A 290 18.77 10.69 20.12
CA TRP A 290 20.04 10.51 20.82
C TRP A 290 19.94 9.29 21.73
N ARG A 291 20.71 8.23 21.38
CA ARG A 291 20.88 7.03 22.20
C ARG A 291 22.06 7.26 23.16
N PHE A 292 21.80 7.73 24.36
CA PHE A 292 22.84 8.09 25.32
C PHE A 292 23.33 6.87 26.14
N ALA A 293 22.53 5.77 26.20
CA ALA A 293 22.92 4.50 26.79
C ALA A 293 22.21 3.35 26.04
N PRO A 294 22.64 2.07 26.21
CA PRO A 294 21.92 0.93 25.63
C PRO A 294 20.44 0.97 26.02
N LEU A 295 19.55 0.81 24.99
CA LEU A 295 18.09 0.84 25.14
C LEU A 295 17.50 2.13 25.77
N SER A 296 18.33 3.19 25.88
CA SER A 296 17.94 4.47 26.46
C SER A 296 18.07 5.58 25.44
N ASP A 297 16.94 6.20 25.09
CA ASP A 297 16.85 7.15 23.99
C ASP A 297 16.16 8.45 24.42
N LEU A 298 16.66 9.57 23.89
CA LEU A 298 16.00 10.86 23.88
C LEU A 298 15.53 11.16 22.46
N PHE A 299 14.25 11.44 22.29
CA PHE A 299 13.67 11.89 21.02
C PHE A 299 13.18 13.31 21.13
N LEU A 300 13.54 14.13 20.15
CA LEU A 300 12.93 15.43 19.89
C LEU A 300 12.22 15.33 18.55
N VAL A 301 10.91 15.60 18.54
CA VAL A 301 10.08 15.48 17.33
C VAL A 301 9.33 16.79 17.11
N TYR A 302 9.58 17.42 15.99
CA TYR A 302 8.83 18.56 15.50
C TYR A 302 7.92 18.14 14.35
N ASN A 303 6.64 18.44 14.48
CA ASN A 303 5.65 18.26 13.42
C ASN A 303 5.02 19.60 13.11
N ASP A 304 4.86 19.88 11.82
CA ASP A 304 4.13 21.05 11.34
C ASP A 304 3.29 20.64 10.13
N ASN A 305 2.11 21.22 9.99
CA ASN A 305 1.18 20.93 8.93
C ASN A 305 0.49 22.22 8.48
N TYR A 306 0.48 22.45 7.18
CA TYR A 306 -0.05 23.67 6.56
C TYR A 306 -1.10 23.33 5.51
N ILE A 307 -2.09 24.21 5.35
CA ILE A 307 -3.00 24.23 4.21
C ILE A 307 -2.29 25.00 3.09
N SER A 308 -2.02 24.34 1.95
CA SER A 308 -1.21 24.93 0.87
C SER A 308 -1.94 25.96 0.02
N THR A 309 -3.27 25.97 0.03
CA THR A 309 -4.13 26.89 -0.73
C THR A 309 -4.42 28.21 0.00
N ASP A 310 -4.17 28.27 1.30
CA ASP A 310 -4.43 29.43 2.13
C ASP A 310 -3.09 30.02 2.67
N ASN A 311 -2.27 30.55 1.77
CA ASN A 311 -0.97 31.16 2.09
C ASN A 311 -0.11 30.33 3.07
N PHE A 312 -0.19 28.99 2.99
CA PHE A 312 0.44 28.09 3.93
C PHE A 312 0.03 28.35 5.39
N SER A 313 -1.27 28.58 5.62
CA SER A 313 -1.80 28.74 6.98
C SER A 313 -1.55 27.48 7.82
N PRO A 314 -1.08 27.60 9.06
CA PRO A 314 -0.78 26.46 9.92
C PRO A 314 -2.07 25.77 10.37
N ARG A 315 -2.17 24.44 10.12
CA ARG A 315 -3.28 23.59 10.59
C ARG A 315 -2.98 22.97 11.95
N TYR A 316 -1.75 22.54 12.14
CA TYR A 316 -1.32 21.84 13.34
C TYR A 316 0.19 21.96 13.49
N ARG A 317 0.64 22.26 14.72
CA ARG A 317 2.05 22.28 15.08
C ARG A 317 2.26 21.60 16.43
N SER A 318 3.28 20.75 16.52
CA SER A 318 3.66 20.15 17.79
C SER A 318 5.17 20.00 17.92
N PHE A 319 5.62 20.13 19.15
CA PHE A 319 6.95 19.77 19.57
C PHE A 319 6.84 18.75 20.69
N ASN A 320 7.39 17.54 20.47
CA ASN A 320 7.31 16.43 21.39
C ASN A 320 8.70 16.03 21.85
N LEU A 321 8.85 15.88 23.17
CA LEU A 321 10.02 15.31 23.80
C LEU A 321 9.63 13.95 24.38
N LYS A 322 10.37 12.89 24.01
CA LYS A 322 10.23 11.57 24.61
C LYS A 322 11.57 11.14 25.18
N PHE A 323 11.58 10.83 26.48
CA PHE A 323 12.73 10.27 27.18
C PHE A 323 12.42 8.84 27.58
N THR A 324 13.29 7.91 27.22
CA THR A 324 13.22 6.50 27.63
C THR A 324 14.53 6.14 28.27
N TYR A 325 14.47 5.60 29.50
CA TYR A 325 15.62 5.07 30.21
C TYR A 325 15.37 3.61 30.53
N TRP A 326 16.32 2.75 30.18
CA TRP A 326 16.27 1.34 30.49
C TRP A 326 17.10 1.08 31.75
N LEU A 327 16.44 0.65 32.81
CA LEU A 327 17.09 0.23 34.05
C LEU A 327 17.18 -1.31 34.05
N ASN A 328 18.38 -1.82 34.09
CA ASN A 328 18.62 -3.26 34.29
C ASN A 328 18.87 -3.45 35.82
N ILE A 329 17.95 -4.13 36.48
CA ILE A 329 18.01 -4.43 37.92
C ILE A 329 18.53 -5.85 38.07
#